data_56cb97395daa07ca8e8dce221613ef29
#
_entry.id   56cb97395daa07ca8e8dce221613ef29
#
_cell.length_a   1.000
_cell.length_b   1.000
_cell.length_c   1.000
_cell.angle_alpha   90.00
_cell.angle_beta   90.00
_cell.angle_gamma   90.00
#
_symmetry.space_group_name_H-M   'P 1'
#
loop_
_entity.id
_entity.type
_entity.pdbx_description
1 polymer ?
#
loop_
_entity_poly.entity_id
_entity_poly.type
_entity_poly.pdbx_seq_one_letter_code
_entity_poly.pdbx_strand_id
1 'polypeptide(L)'
;HFLLRRQRQMCIRDSLYIAHILQSFPNAKIIRMKRHPMAFCFAIFKQNFRDIYPYSYDLKDIAKYYVSHENLMNHWKDLFPNMIYELNYEDLVKNTKPEIEKVCEFCDLAFESNCLNFYKNKNPVTTASAAQVRQPIYTDSLDRWKNFEDYLQPFSSILTKNGIQIDR
;
A
#
# COMPACT_ATOMS: atom_id res chain seq x y z
N HIS A 1 5.43 -15.76 31.19
CA HIS A 1 4.68 -15.74 29.92
C HIS A 1 4.83 -14.36 29.29
N PHE A 2 5.95 -14.12 28.60
CA PHE A 2 6.05 -13.02 27.66
C PHE A 2 5.15 -13.36 26.47
N LEU A 3 3.93 -12.86 26.47
CA LEU A 3 3.14 -12.73 25.25
C LEU A 3 3.94 -11.81 24.32
N LEU A 4 4.63 -12.40 23.38
CA LEU A 4 5.19 -11.69 22.22
C LEU A 4 4.00 -11.00 21.54
N ARG A 5 3.75 -9.74 21.89
CA ARG A 5 2.80 -8.90 21.16
C ARG A 5 3.35 -8.81 19.75
N ARG A 6 2.67 -9.46 18.82
CA ARG A 6 2.97 -9.30 17.39
C ARG A 6 2.88 -7.81 17.08
N GLN A 7 4.02 -7.15 16.93
CA GLN A 7 4.06 -5.75 16.58
C GLN A 7 3.73 -5.62 15.10
N ARG A 8 2.78 -4.73 14.79
CA ARG A 8 2.51 -4.28 13.43
C ARG A 8 3.08 -2.88 13.30
N GLN A 9 3.89 -2.70 12.28
CA GLN A 9 4.40 -1.40 11.90
C GLN A 9 3.90 -1.06 10.52
N MET A 10 3.42 0.16 10.33
CA MET A 10 3.04 0.70 9.03
C MET A 10 3.74 2.03 8.84
N CYS A 11 4.62 2.10 7.86
CA CYS A 11 5.30 3.32 7.49
C CYS A 11 5.54 3.35 5.98
N ILE A 12 5.31 4.47 5.36
CA ILE A 12 5.58 4.68 3.92
C ILE A 12 7.07 4.41 3.58
N ARG A 13 7.97 4.57 4.54
CA ARG A 13 9.42 4.39 4.35
C ARG A 13 9.92 3.00 4.71
N ASP A 14 9.10 2.11 5.21
CA ASP A 14 9.55 0.77 5.65
C ASP A 14 10.13 -0.04 4.48
N SER A 15 9.70 0.22 3.24
CA SER A 15 10.26 -0.40 2.04
C SER A 15 11.78 -0.19 1.88
N LEU A 16 12.34 0.89 2.41
CA LEU A 16 13.78 1.16 2.39
C LEU A 16 14.54 0.24 3.35
N TYR A 17 13.89 -0.33 4.33
CA TYR A 17 14.50 -1.06 5.44
C TYR A 17 14.14 -2.55 5.46
N ILE A 18 13.54 -3.09 4.40
CA ILE A 18 13.09 -4.49 4.35
C ILE A 18 14.24 -5.46 4.67
N ALA A 19 15.43 -5.24 4.10
CA ALA A 19 16.60 -6.08 4.42
C ALA A 19 16.96 -6.05 5.92
N HIS A 20 16.96 -4.86 6.53
CA HIS A 20 17.25 -4.72 7.95
C HIS A 20 16.16 -5.34 8.84
N ILE A 21 14.89 -5.21 8.41
CA ILE A 21 13.77 -5.85 9.11
C ILE A 21 13.92 -7.36 9.07
N LEU A 22 14.17 -7.95 7.92
CA LEU A 22 14.32 -9.39 7.77
C LEU A 22 15.61 -9.93 8.42
N GLN A 23 16.68 -9.14 8.45
CA GLN A 23 17.90 -9.49 9.18
C GLN A 23 17.66 -9.52 10.70
N SER A 24 16.89 -8.57 11.22
CA SER A 24 16.58 -8.48 12.65
C SER A 24 15.46 -9.45 13.06
N PHE A 25 14.55 -9.74 12.16
CA PHE A 25 13.38 -10.61 12.37
C PHE A 25 13.25 -11.58 11.19
N PRO A 26 14.00 -12.69 11.16
CA PRO A 26 14.05 -13.60 10.02
C PRO A 26 12.70 -14.21 9.61
N ASN A 27 11.75 -14.26 10.53
CA ASN A 27 10.39 -14.79 10.30
C ASN A 27 9.36 -13.68 10.06
N ALA A 28 9.79 -12.42 9.84
CA ALA A 28 8.86 -11.34 9.56
C ALA A 28 8.18 -11.57 8.21
N LYS A 29 6.88 -11.33 8.16
CA LYS A 29 6.07 -11.34 6.94
C LYS A 29 5.81 -9.90 6.50
N ILE A 30 6.13 -9.59 5.27
CA ILE A 30 5.96 -8.25 4.69
C ILE A 30 4.72 -8.27 3.81
N ILE A 31 3.75 -7.41 4.09
CA ILE A 31 2.58 -7.21 3.23
C ILE A 31 2.76 -5.87 2.52
N ARG A 32 2.91 -5.93 1.21
CA ARG A 32 2.94 -4.75 0.35
C ARG A 32 1.56 -4.47 -0.18
N MET A 33 0.96 -3.33 0.20
CA MET A 33 -0.25 -2.85 -0.45
C MET A 33 0.10 -2.20 -1.78
N LYS A 34 -0.35 -2.80 -2.88
CA LYS A 34 -0.21 -2.27 -4.24
C LYS A 34 -1.51 -1.60 -4.66
N ARG A 35 -1.42 -0.51 -5.37
CA ARG A 35 -2.57 0.24 -5.88
C ARG A 35 -2.33 0.64 -7.33
N HIS A 36 -3.42 0.75 -8.11
CA HIS A 36 -3.35 1.27 -9.46
C HIS A 36 -2.52 2.56 -9.53
N PRO A 37 -1.51 2.67 -10.43
CA PRO A 37 -0.56 3.78 -10.43
C PRO A 37 -1.22 5.16 -10.48
N MET A 38 -2.24 5.34 -11.35
CA MET A 38 -2.94 6.62 -11.49
C MET A 38 -3.74 6.97 -10.23
N ALA A 39 -4.37 5.97 -9.60
CA ALA A 39 -5.09 6.18 -8.34
C ALA A 39 -4.13 6.50 -7.19
N PHE A 40 -2.93 5.91 -7.18
CA PHE A 40 -1.84 6.25 -6.25
C PHE A 40 -1.39 7.70 -6.44
N CYS A 41 -1.05 8.09 -7.68
CA CYS A 41 -0.63 9.44 -8.02
C CYS A 41 -1.66 10.49 -7.57
N PHE A 42 -2.91 10.28 -7.96
CA PHE A 42 -4.01 11.18 -7.58
C PHE A 42 -4.17 11.28 -6.06
N ALA A 43 -4.07 10.16 -5.34
CA ALA A 43 -4.19 10.17 -3.88
C ALA A 43 -3.06 10.94 -3.20
N ILE A 44 -1.82 10.77 -3.68
CA ILE A 44 -0.64 11.48 -3.16
C ILE A 44 -0.72 12.98 -3.49
N PHE A 45 -0.99 13.33 -4.75
CA PHE A 45 -1.00 14.70 -5.22
C PHE A 45 -2.05 15.58 -4.51
N LYS A 46 -3.24 15.04 -4.23
CA LYS A 46 -4.29 15.78 -3.52
C LYS A 46 -4.07 15.90 -2.02
N GLN A 47 -3.14 15.08 -1.45
CA GLN A 47 -2.92 15.05 -0.01
C GLN A 47 -1.86 16.08 0.39
N ASN A 48 -2.22 17.00 1.28
CA ASN A 48 -1.25 17.92 1.86
C ASN A 48 -0.42 17.20 2.93
N PHE A 49 0.81 16.81 2.60
CA PHE A 49 1.76 16.19 3.54
C PHE A 49 2.63 17.22 4.25
N ARG A 50 2.39 18.51 4.04
CA ARG A 50 3.28 19.59 4.50
C ARG A 50 4.70 19.33 4.01
N ASP A 51 5.72 19.60 4.81
CA ASP A 51 7.14 19.45 4.40
C ASP A 51 7.70 18.02 4.50
N ILE A 52 6.86 17.03 4.84
CA ILE A 52 7.32 15.65 5.11
C ILE A 52 7.70 14.91 3.82
N TYR A 53 6.96 15.17 2.73
CA TYR A 53 7.15 14.49 1.43
C TYR A 53 7.19 15.50 0.28
N PRO A 54 8.33 16.20 0.06
CA PRO A 54 8.43 17.24 -0.96
C PRO A 54 8.07 16.79 -2.38
N TYR A 55 8.36 15.53 -2.71
CA TYR A 55 8.01 14.96 -4.02
C TYR A 55 6.49 14.91 -4.29
N SER A 56 5.64 15.02 -3.28
CA SER A 56 4.18 14.93 -3.42
C SER A 56 3.54 16.14 -4.10
N TYR A 57 4.28 17.22 -4.31
CA TYR A 57 3.78 18.46 -4.89
C TYR A 57 3.99 18.59 -6.39
N ASP A 58 4.73 17.67 -7.02
CA ASP A 58 4.97 17.66 -8.47
C ASP A 58 4.69 16.27 -9.05
N LEU A 59 3.92 16.21 -10.15
CA LEU A 59 3.53 14.95 -10.79
C LEU A 59 4.72 14.16 -11.33
N LYS A 60 5.76 14.87 -11.82
CA LYS A 60 6.97 14.20 -12.34
C LYS A 60 7.80 13.62 -11.21
N ASP A 61 7.85 14.29 -10.07
CA ASP A 61 8.59 13.80 -8.91
C ASP A 61 7.85 12.63 -8.23
N ILE A 62 6.51 12.66 -8.18
CA ILE A 62 5.71 11.50 -7.79
C ILE A 62 5.99 10.31 -8.73
N ALA A 63 6.07 10.54 -10.05
CA ALA A 63 6.36 9.49 -11.00
C ALA A 63 7.74 8.88 -10.81
N LYS A 64 8.79 9.71 -10.66
CA LYS A 64 10.15 9.23 -10.37
C LYS A 64 10.22 8.42 -9.07
N TYR A 65 9.55 8.92 -8.03
CA TYR A 65 9.45 8.22 -6.76
C TYR A 65 8.76 6.86 -6.93
N TYR A 66 7.64 6.81 -7.65
CA TYR A 66 6.92 5.58 -7.92
C TYR A 66 7.78 4.56 -8.65
N VAL A 67 8.45 4.97 -9.74
CA VAL A 67 9.37 4.09 -10.50
C VAL A 67 10.49 3.56 -9.62
N SER A 68 11.13 4.43 -8.83
CA SER A 68 12.20 4.03 -7.91
C SER A 68 11.71 3.04 -6.85
N HIS A 69 10.51 3.27 -6.34
CA HIS A 69 9.89 2.38 -5.35
C HIS A 69 9.54 1.01 -5.95
N GLU A 70 8.98 0.97 -7.17
CA GLU A 70 8.69 -0.29 -7.88
C GLU A 70 9.98 -1.10 -8.12
N ASN A 71 11.04 -0.45 -8.58
CA ASN A 71 12.33 -1.10 -8.80
C ASN A 71 12.90 -1.65 -7.49
N LEU A 72 12.82 -0.90 -6.41
CA LEU A 72 13.26 -1.34 -5.08
C LEU A 72 12.44 -2.55 -4.59
N MET A 73 11.14 -2.53 -4.75
CA MET A 73 10.28 -3.63 -4.32
C MET A 73 10.51 -4.90 -5.14
N ASN A 74 10.75 -4.76 -6.44
CA ASN A 74 11.12 -5.90 -7.28
C ASN A 74 12.47 -6.50 -6.82
N HIS A 75 13.47 -5.66 -6.55
CA HIS A 75 14.76 -6.10 -5.99
C HIS A 75 14.57 -6.86 -4.67
N TRP A 76 13.73 -6.38 -3.75
CA TRP A 76 13.46 -7.09 -2.50
C TRP A 76 12.74 -8.42 -2.71
N LYS A 77 11.84 -8.52 -3.68
CA LYS A 77 11.16 -9.78 -4.02
C LYS A 77 12.14 -10.82 -4.56
N ASP A 78 13.11 -10.39 -5.37
CA ASP A 78 14.14 -11.28 -5.90
C ASP A 78 15.08 -11.78 -4.80
N LEU A 79 15.46 -10.91 -3.87
CA LEU A 79 16.34 -11.25 -2.75
C LEU A 79 15.66 -12.07 -1.65
N PHE A 80 14.37 -11.83 -1.41
CA PHE A 80 13.62 -12.45 -0.31
C PHE A 80 12.33 -13.12 -0.84
N PRO A 81 12.47 -14.17 -1.67
CA PRO A 81 11.31 -14.87 -2.20
C PRO A 81 10.46 -15.43 -1.05
N ASN A 82 9.14 -15.36 -1.19
CA ASN A 82 8.15 -15.82 -0.21
C ASN A 82 8.06 -15.01 1.11
N MET A 83 8.86 -13.97 1.29
CA MET A 83 8.77 -13.10 2.48
C MET A 83 7.88 -11.87 2.27
N ILE A 84 7.54 -11.57 1.01
CA ILE A 84 6.77 -10.39 0.61
C ILE A 84 5.50 -10.83 -0.12
N TYR A 85 4.35 -10.51 0.44
CA TYR A 85 3.04 -10.71 -0.19
C TYR A 85 2.55 -9.40 -0.79
N GLU A 86 2.19 -9.40 -2.08
CA GLU A 86 1.57 -8.24 -2.73
C GLU A 86 0.06 -8.35 -2.67
N LEU A 87 -0.56 -7.42 -2.00
CA LEU A 87 -2.01 -7.27 -1.90
C LEU A 87 -2.45 -6.10 -2.76
N ASN A 88 -3.23 -6.37 -3.81
CA ASN A 88 -3.80 -5.32 -4.63
C ASN A 88 -4.98 -4.67 -3.90
N TYR A 89 -4.96 -3.35 -3.80
CA TYR A 89 -6.02 -2.60 -3.12
C TYR A 89 -7.37 -2.75 -3.83
N GLU A 90 -7.37 -2.76 -5.15
CA GLU A 90 -8.57 -2.92 -5.97
C GLU A 90 -9.23 -4.29 -5.74
N ASP A 91 -8.43 -5.36 -5.67
CA ASP A 91 -8.91 -6.71 -5.39
C ASP A 91 -9.42 -6.81 -3.95
N LEU A 92 -8.70 -6.23 -2.99
CA LEU A 92 -9.13 -6.17 -1.60
C LEU A 92 -10.49 -5.48 -1.46
N VAL A 93 -10.71 -4.38 -2.19
CA VAL A 93 -11.98 -3.62 -2.12
C VAL A 93 -13.12 -4.40 -2.77
N LYS A 94 -12.88 -5.05 -3.91
CA LYS A 94 -13.89 -5.81 -4.66
C LYS A 94 -14.20 -7.17 -4.00
N ASN A 95 -13.18 -7.84 -3.45
CA ASN A 95 -13.23 -9.21 -2.94
C ASN A 95 -12.65 -9.30 -1.54
N THR A 96 -13.13 -8.47 -0.61
CA THR A 96 -12.53 -8.27 0.73
C THR A 96 -12.27 -9.57 1.48
N LYS A 97 -13.25 -10.47 1.56
CA LYS A 97 -13.10 -11.69 2.35
C LYS A 97 -12.02 -12.63 1.79
N PRO A 98 -12.06 -13.04 0.49
CA PRO A 98 -11.02 -13.89 -0.08
C PRO A 98 -9.60 -13.31 0.03
N GLU A 99 -9.45 -12.00 -0.16
CA GLU A 99 -8.14 -11.36 -0.08
C GLU A 99 -7.60 -11.32 1.36
N ILE A 100 -8.46 -11.10 2.36
CA ILE A 100 -8.05 -11.17 3.77
C ILE A 100 -7.73 -12.61 4.17
N GLU A 101 -8.46 -13.61 3.68
CA GLU A 101 -8.14 -15.03 3.91
C GLU A 101 -6.73 -15.37 3.41
N LYS A 102 -6.37 -14.97 2.19
CA LYS A 102 -5.01 -15.13 1.63
C LYS A 102 -3.93 -14.43 2.46
N VAL A 103 -4.21 -13.22 2.93
CA VAL A 103 -3.28 -12.49 3.81
C VAL A 103 -3.09 -13.21 5.14
N CYS A 104 -4.16 -13.74 5.72
CA CYS A 104 -4.09 -14.53 6.96
C CYS A 104 -3.26 -15.80 6.74
N GLU A 105 -3.50 -16.53 5.65
CA GLU A 105 -2.73 -17.72 5.27
C GLU A 105 -1.25 -17.39 5.12
N PHE A 106 -0.91 -16.34 4.37
CA PHE A 106 0.47 -15.88 4.23
C PHE A 106 1.13 -15.55 5.57
N CYS A 107 0.36 -15.02 6.52
CA CYS A 107 0.85 -14.66 7.85
C CYS A 107 0.85 -15.82 8.86
N ASP A 108 0.52 -17.03 8.44
CA ASP A 108 0.32 -18.20 9.31
C ASP A 108 -0.70 -17.90 10.45
N LEU A 109 -1.80 -17.22 10.10
CA LEU A 109 -2.88 -16.84 10.99
C LEU A 109 -4.20 -17.49 10.58
N ALA A 110 -4.96 -17.94 11.56
CA ALA A 110 -6.34 -18.34 11.31
C ALA A 110 -7.17 -17.10 10.92
N PHE A 111 -8.03 -17.26 9.91
CA PHE A 111 -8.99 -16.21 9.57
C PHE A 111 -10.07 -16.09 10.66
N GLU A 112 -10.35 -14.87 11.06
CA GLU A 112 -11.44 -14.54 11.97
C GLU A 112 -12.43 -13.59 11.29
N SER A 113 -13.73 -13.83 11.45
CA SER A 113 -14.77 -12.98 10.85
C SER A 113 -14.69 -11.50 11.30
N ASN A 114 -14.12 -11.26 12.48
CA ASN A 114 -13.86 -9.91 13.00
C ASN A 114 -12.89 -9.11 12.11
N CYS A 115 -12.06 -9.75 11.28
CA CYS A 115 -11.22 -9.07 10.31
C CYS A 115 -12.04 -8.24 9.31
N LEU A 116 -13.26 -8.70 8.98
CA LEU A 116 -14.18 -7.98 8.10
C LEU A 116 -14.91 -6.81 8.79
N ASN A 117 -14.93 -6.81 10.10
CA ASN A 117 -15.60 -5.80 10.92
C ASN A 117 -14.62 -4.77 11.53
N PHE A 118 -13.48 -4.55 10.89
CA PHE A 118 -12.40 -3.66 11.40
C PHE A 118 -12.89 -2.26 11.78
N TYR A 119 -13.90 -1.74 11.07
CA TYR A 119 -14.49 -0.42 11.32
C TYR A 119 -15.21 -0.30 12.67
N LYS A 120 -15.59 -1.43 13.28
CA LYS A 120 -16.16 -1.48 14.64
C LYS A 120 -15.11 -1.36 15.74
N ASN A 121 -13.82 -1.46 15.40
CA ASN A 121 -12.74 -1.35 16.38
C ASN A 121 -12.65 0.08 16.91
N LYS A 122 -12.66 0.23 18.24
CA LYS A 122 -12.64 1.53 18.95
C LYS A 122 -11.23 2.03 19.29
N ASN A 123 -10.19 1.25 18.98
CA ASN A 123 -8.82 1.66 19.28
C ASN A 123 -8.49 2.99 18.59
N PRO A 124 -7.79 3.92 19.25
CA PRO A 124 -7.46 5.21 18.69
C PRO A 124 -6.61 5.05 17.42
N VAL A 125 -6.93 5.84 16.40
CA VAL A 125 -6.19 5.94 15.13
C VAL A 125 -5.76 7.38 14.96
N THR A 126 -4.46 7.62 14.87
CA THR A 126 -3.86 8.95 14.82
C THR A 126 -3.42 9.40 13.42
N THR A 127 -3.80 8.65 12.38
CA THR A 127 -3.44 8.94 10.99
C THR A 127 -4.46 9.84 10.29
N ALA A 128 -4.07 10.46 9.17
CA ALA A 128 -4.97 11.24 8.32
C ALA A 128 -6.19 10.44 7.82
N SER A 129 -6.11 9.11 7.84
CA SER A 129 -7.19 8.19 7.45
C SER A 129 -8.11 7.78 8.61
N ALA A 130 -7.99 8.40 9.79
CA ALA A 130 -8.74 8.00 10.98
C ALA A 130 -10.28 7.93 10.77
N ALA A 131 -10.84 8.87 10.00
CA ALA A 131 -12.26 8.85 9.67
C ALA A 131 -12.63 7.70 8.71
N GLN A 132 -11.74 7.35 7.77
CA GLN A 132 -11.98 6.32 6.76
C GLN A 132 -11.97 4.91 7.35
N VAL A 133 -11.07 4.62 8.30
CA VAL A 133 -11.00 3.30 8.96
C VAL A 133 -12.18 3.01 9.89
N ARG A 134 -13.06 3.99 10.11
CA ARG A 134 -14.31 3.83 10.87
C ARG A 134 -15.52 3.53 9.99
N GLN A 135 -15.31 3.38 8.70
CA GLN A 135 -16.35 3.04 7.74
C GLN A 135 -16.08 1.68 7.11
N PRO A 136 -17.11 0.95 6.68
CA PRO A 136 -16.92 -0.22 5.83
C PRO A 136 -16.10 0.13 4.58
N ILE A 137 -15.51 -0.88 3.97
CA ILE A 137 -14.80 -0.69 2.69
C ILE A 137 -15.79 -0.16 1.65
N TYR A 138 -15.35 0.86 0.90
CA TYR A 138 -16.14 1.52 -0.15
C TYR A 138 -15.34 1.59 -1.46
N THR A 139 -16.05 1.55 -2.57
CA THR A 139 -15.47 1.47 -3.93
C THR A 139 -15.18 2.82 -4.57
N ASP A 140 -15.79 3.91 -4.08
CA ASP A 140 -15.74 5.24 -4.70
C ASP A 140 -14.32 5.78 -4.95
N SER A 141 -13.34 5.29 -4.20
CA SER A 141 -11.95 5.75 -4.32
C SER A 141 -11.18 5.08 -5.46
N LEU A 142 -11.73 4.04 -6.09
CA LEU A 142 -11.04 3.27 -7.13
C LEU A 142 -10.88 4.09 -8.41
N ASP A 143 -11.95 4.74 -8.84
CA ASP A 143 -12.07 5.36 -10.16
C ASP A 143 -12.02 6.89 -10.16
N ARG A 144 -11.91 7.54 -9.00
CA ARG A 144 -11.89 9.02 -8.90
C ARG A 144 -10.81 9.69 -9.74
N TRP A 145 -9.66 9.05 -9.93
CA TRP A 145 -8.57 9.56 -10.75
C TRP A 145 -8.95 9.70 -12.24
N LYS A 146 -9.90 8.90 -12.73
CA LYS A 146 -10.36 8.96 -14.14
C LYS A 146 -10.91 10.32 -14.53
N ASN A 147 -11.57 11.02 -13.59
CA ASN A 147 -12.05 12.38 -13.80
C ASN A 147 -10.92 13.41 -13.99
N PHE A 148 -9.69 13.02 -13.74
CA PHE A 148 -8.48 13.88 -13.80
C PHE A 148 -7.40 13.27 -14.70
N GLU A 149 -7.72 12.28 -15.53
CA GLU A 149 -6.77 11.53 -16.33
C GLU A 149 -5.89 12.45 -17.19
N ASP A 150 -6.49 13.45 -17.84
CA ASP A 150 -5.76 14.41 -18.67
C ASP A 150 -4.72 15.21 -17.90
N TYR A 151 -5.04 15.60 -16.66
CA TYR A 151 -4.12 16.33 -15.79
C TYR A 151 -2.97 15.45 -15.26
N LEU A 152 -3.17 14.14 -15.25
CA LEU A 152 -2.17 13.18 -14.77
C LEU A 152 -1.22 12.70 -15.88
N GLN A 153 -1.32 13.22 -17.11
CA GLN A 153 -0.47 12.87 -18.24
C GLN A 153 1.05 12.98 -17.95
N PRO A 154 1.54 14.02 -17.25
CA PRO A 154 2.99 14.10 -16.93
C PRO A 154 3.48 12.90 -16.10
N PHE A 155 2.63 12.36 -15.21
CA PHE A 155 2.92 11.17 -14.43
C PHE A 155 2.90 9.91 -15.29
N SER A 156 1.80 9.66 -16.03
CA SER A 156 1.64 8.46 -16.86
C SER A 156 2.73 8.32 -17.93
N SER A 157 3.12 9.43 -18.55
CA SER A 157 4.19 9.46 -19.56
C SER A 157 5.54 8.97 -19.02
N ILE A 158 5.88 9.31 -17.78
CA ILE A 158 7.12 8.84 -17.14
C ILE A 158 7.02 7.35 -16.82
N LEU A 159 5.88 6.86 -16.34
CA LEU A 159 5.68 5.44 -16.04
C LEU A 159 5.85 4.59 -17.30
N THR A 160 5.18 4.97 -18.40
CA THR A 160 5.25 4.26 -19.67
C THR A 160 6.68 4.21 -20.22
N LYS A 161 7.43 5.32 -20.13
CA LYS A 161 8.85 5.38 -20.52
C LYS A 161 9.75 4.43 -19.72
N ASN A 162 9.35 4.10 -18.49
CA ASN A 162 10.07 3.18 -17.61
C ASN A 162 9.48 1.76 -17.60
N GLY A 163 8.63 1.42 -18.60
CA GLY A 163 8.09 0.08 -18.77
C GLY A 163 7.00 -0.32 -17.75
N ILE A 164 6.49 0.63 -16.98
CA ILE A 164 5.38 0.36 -16.06
C ILE A 164 4.07 0.44 -16.82
N GLN A 165 3.34 -0.67 -16.86
CA GLN A 165 2.03 -0.74 -17.48
C GLN A 165 0.99 -0.01 -16.63
N ILE A 166 0.12 0.72 -17.30
CA ILE A 166 -1.03 1.40 -16.73
C ILE A 166 -2.25 0.73 -17.34
N ASP A 167 -2.77 -0.27 -16.65
CA ASP A 167 -4.01 -0.94 -17.06
C ASP A 167 -5.19 0.06 -16.93
N ARG A 168 -6.11 0.06 -17.90
CA ARG A 168 -7.26 0.97 -17.93
C ARG A 168 -8.45 0.42 -17.19
#